data_31cce86bc44900cc6212e2b36973c9f5
#
_entry.id   31cce86bc44900cc6212e2b36973c9f5
#
_cell.length_a   1.000
_cell.length_b   1.000
_cell.length_c   1.000
_cell.angle_alpha   90.00
_cell.angle_beta   90.00
_cell.angle_gamma   90.00
#
_symmetry.space_group_name_H-M   'P 1'
#
loop_
_entity.id
_entity.type
_entity.pdbx_description
1 polymer ?
#
loop_
_entity_poly.entity_id
_entity_poly.type
_entity_poly.pdbx_seq_one_letter_code
_entity_poly.pdbx_strand_id
1 'polypeptide(L)'
;SSAASDVYKRQEYMRRALEVAEKGRGRVRPNPLVGCILVKNGKVIAEGWHDHLGGLHAEQMAIHDAEEKGHNTNGAIAYITLEPCNHFGRTPPCTEALLWAGINEVIVAHGDPNPLVRGNGISVLEQAGIKVRSGLLEKEAAEQMREFLHWCQNRRPYVTVKIATDSTGSVDDLSLEAQRFTSDECLERVHQLRKDSCAILVGANTVIRDDPQLTVRLVQTARQPLRVIIDPNNRVSPSAKLLNDGNPVQHLTENFRGLPALLDMLGDMEIQRLVIEGGPTTINYFLEDGLVDEFIPVSYTHLRAHETGRNL
;
A
#
# COMPACT_ATOMS: atom_id res chain seq x y z
N SER A 1 11.41 -17.99 32.47
CA SER A 1 11.70 -18.58 31.15
C SER A 1 10.43 -18.95 30.36
N SER A 2 9.34 -19.39 30.99
CA SER A 2 8.09 -19.71 30.26
C SER A 2 7.40 -18.45 29.69
N ALA A 3 7.35 -17.38 30.46
CA ALA A 3 6.71 -16.13 30.01
C ALA A 3 7.40 -15.49 28.77
N ALA A 4 8.73 -15.54 28.70
CA ALA A 4 9.48 -15.05 27.53
C ALA A 4 9.21 -15.92 26.29
N SER A 5 9.10 -17.25 26.46
CA SER A 5 8.73 -18.17 25.39
C SER A 5 7.31 -17.91 24.87
N ASP A 6 6.37 -17.58 25.76
CA ASP A 6 4.99 -17.28 25.37
C ASP A 6 4.88 -15.95 24.60
N VAL A 7 5.61 -14.92 25.03
CA VAL A 7 5.68 -13.63 24.29
C VAL A 7 6.27 -13.85 22.90
N TYR A 8 7.36 -14.61 22.79
CA TYR A 8 7.97 -14.90 21.49
C TYR A 8 7.02 -15.63 20.52
N LYS A 9 6.32 -16.67 21.00
CA LYS A 9 5.32 -17.39 20.21
C LYS A 9 4.18 -16.50 19.75
N ARG A 10 3.69 -15.60 20.62
CA ARG A 10 2.64 -14.63 20.25
C ARG A 10 3.10 -13.67 19.15
N GLN A 11 4.36 -13.22 19.22
CA GLN A 11 4.93 -12.39 18.17
C GLN A 11 5.06 -13.15 16.84
N GLU A 12 5.42 -14.44 16.88
CA GLU A 12 5.49 -15.29 15.69
C GLU A 12 4.13 -15.43 15.00
N TYR A 13 3.05 -15.67 15.75
CA TYR A 13 1.69 -15.71 15.20
C TYR A 13 1.27 -14.37 14.60
N MET A 14 1.60 -13.25 15.25
CA MET A 14 1.28 -11.94 14.71
C MET A 14 2.10 -11.62 13.46
N ARG A 15 3.39 -11.99 13.37
CA ARG A 15 4.17 -11.87 12.13
C ARG A 15 3.52 -12.67 10.99
N ARG A 16 3.05 -13.86 11.28
CA ARG A 16 2.31 -14.65 10.28
C ARG A 16 1.01 -13.96 9.83
N ALA A 17 0.28 -13.30 10.75
CA ALA A 17 -0.88 -12.50 10.39
C ALA A 17 -0.50 -11.33 9.47
N LEU A 18 0.63 -10.65 9.73
CA LEU A 18 1.17 -9.60 8.86
C LEU A 18 1.59 -10.16 7.48
N GLU A 19 2.22 -11.33 7.44
CA GLU A 19 2.61 -11.99 6.18
C GLU A 19 1.40 -12.34 5.31
N VAL A 20 0.33 -12.90 5.89
CA VAL A 20 -0.87 -13.22 5.10
C VAL A 20 -1.63 -11.99 4.64
N ALA A 21 -1.58 -10.87 5.39
CA ALA A 21 -2.14 -9.60 4.98
C ALA A 21 -1.55 -9.11 3.63
N GLU A 22 -0.25 -9.37 3.38
CA GLU A 22 0.42 -8.99 2.13
C GLU A 22 -0.22 -9.60 0.88
N LYS A 23 -0.91 -10.72 0.99
CA LYS A 23 -1.64 -11.35 -0.13
C LYS A 23 -2.73 -10.44 -0.71
N GLY A 24 -3.23 -9.47 0.09
CA GLY A 24 -4.21 -8.46 -0.34
C GLY A 24 -3.61 -7.23 -1.02
N ARG A 25 -2.27 -7.07 -1.02
CA ARG A 25 -1.60 -5.86 -1.52
C ARG A 25 -1.97 -5.54 -2.98
N GLY A 26 -2.32 -4.29 -3.22
CA GLY A 26 -2.73 -3.79 -4.54
C GLY A 26 -4.17 -4.09 -4.94
N ARG A 27 -4.95 -4.88 -4.14
CA ARG A 27 -6.33 -5.29 -4.46
C ARG A 27 -7.39 -4.77 -3.48
N VAL A 28 -7.00 -4.43 -2.26
CA VAL A 28 -7.95 -4.08 -1.19
C VAL A 28 -8.29 -2.59 -1.11
N ARG A 29 -7.45 -1.70 -1.65
CA ARG A 29 -7.64 -0.25 -1.52
C ARG A 29 -9.00 0.23 -2.02
N PRO A 30 -9.63 1.17 -1.30
CA PRO A 30 -9.09 1.98 -0.19
C PRO A 30 -9.07 1.31 1.19
N ASN A 31 -9.50 0.05 1.32
CA ASN A 31 -9.44 -0.68 2.58
C ASN A 31 -7.99 -0.98 3.00
N PRO A 32 -7.72 -1.13 4.32
CA PRO A 32 -6.40 -1.51 4.81
C PRO A 32 -6.04 -2.96 4.47
N LEU A 33 -4.73 -3.25 4.53
CA LEU A 33 -4.23 -4.62 4.54
C LEU A 33 -4.48 -5.22 5.92
N VAL A 34 -5.32 -6.25 5.98
CA VAL A 34 -5.62 -6.95 7.24
C VAL A 34 -5.39 -8.44 7.07
N GLY A 35 -4.76 -9.03 8.07
CA GLY A 35 -4.56 -10.47 8.18
C GLY A 35 -5.05 -10.99 9.54
N CYS A 36 -5.53 -12.22 9.54
CA CYS A 36 -6.01 -12.92 10.72
C CYS A 36 -5.49 -14.35 10.76
N ILE A 37 -4.96 -14.77 11.92
CA ILE A 37 -4.53 -16.15 12.19
C ILE A 37 -5.34 -16.69 13.36
N LEU A 38 -5.95 -17.86 13.20
CA LEU A 38 -6.61 -18.58 14.29
C LEU A 38 -5.69 -19.64 14.85
N VAL A 39 -5.46 -19.60 16.17
CA VAL A 39 -4.58 -20.50 16.90
C VAL A 39 -5.36 -21.27 17.95
N LYS A 40 -5.23 -22.59 17.98
CA LYS A 40 -5.83 -23.45 19.00
C LYS A 40 -4.80 -24.50 19.48
N ASN A 41 -4.69 -24.67 20.80
CA ASN A 41 -3.72 -25.59 21.41
C ASN A 41 -2.28 -25.37 20.91
N GLY A 42 -1.88 -24.09 20.71
CA GLY A 42 -0.54 -23.73 20.23
C GLY A 42 -0.27 -24.04 18.75
N LYS A 43 -1.29 -24.37 17.96
CA LYS A 43 -1.17 -24.63 16.52
C LYS A 43 -2.04 -23.66 15.74
N VAL A 44 -1.53 -23.16 14.62
CA VAL A 44 -2.32 -22.41 13.63
C VAL A 44 -3.29 -23.40 13.00
N ILE A 45 -4.60 -23.12 13.10
CA ILE A 45 -5.67 -23.94 12.52
C ILE A 45 -6.26 -23.30 11.26
N ALA A 46 -6.18 -21.98 11.11
CA ALA A 46 -6.68 -21.28 9.93
C ALA A 46 -5.99 -19.93 9.76
N GLU A 47 -6.08 -19.38 8.56
CA GLU A 47 -5.60 -18.05 8.21
C GLU A 47 -6.56 -17.36 7.25
N GLY A 48 -6.62 -16.03 7.34
CA GLY A 48 -7.43 -15.20 6.45
C GLY A 48 -6.81 -13.84 6.24
N TRP A 49 -7.15 -13.22 5.14
CA TRP A 49 -6.74 -11.86 4.80
C TRP A 49 -7.85 -11.17 4.02
N HIS A 50 -7.87 -9.86 4.06
CA HIS A 50 -8.76 -9.12 3.16
C HIS A 50 -8.20 -9.24 1.73
N ASP A 51 -8.90 -9.99 0.87
CA ASP A 51 -8.36 -10.36 -0.45
C ASP A 51 -8.56 -9.28 -1.51
N HIS A 52 -9.73 -8.65 -1.54
CA HIS A 52 -10.07 -7.62 -2.52
C HIS A 52 -11.19 -6.71 -1.99
N LEU A 53 -11.29 -5.52 -2.57
CA LEU A 53 -12.34 -4.56 -2.22
C LEU A 53 -13.74 -5.17 -2.40
N GLY A 54 -14.53 -5.16 -1.32
CA GLY A 54 -15.88 -5.74 -1.26
C GLY A 54 -15.91 -7.24 -0.95
N GLY A 55 -14.77 -7.90 -0.81
CA GLY A 55 -14.65 -9.27 -0.32
C GLY A 55 -14.79 -9.39 1.20
N LEU A 56 -14.69 -10.61 1.72
CA LEU A 56 -14.68 -10.89 3.15
C LEU A 56 -13.54 -10.17 3.86
N HIS A 57 -13.75 -9.77 5.10
CA HIS A 57 -12.69 -9.30 5.98
C HIS A 57 -11.82 -10.47 6.45
N ALA A 58 -10.61 -10.18 6.91
CA ALA A 58 -9.61 -11.18 7.29
C ALA A 58 -10.15 -12.17 8.34
N GLU A 59 -10.89 -11.67 9.34
CA GLU A 59 -11.48 -12.49 10.40
C GLU A 59 -12.49 -13.48 9.85
N GLN A 60 -13.40 -13.00 8.99
CA GLN A 60 -14.43 -13.83 8.35
C GLN A 60 -13.79 -14.88 7.44
N MET A 61 -12.74 -14.49 6.69
CA MET A 61 -12.01 -15.41 5.84
C MET A 61 -11.28 -16.48 6.66
N ALA A 62 -10.67 -16.13 7.80
CA ALA A 62 -10.01 -17.08 8.69
C ALA A 62 -11.00 -18.06 9.32
N ILE A 63 -12.21 -17.61 9.69
CA ILE A 63 -13.27 -18.47 10.20
C ILE A 63 -13.72 -19.45 9.11
N HIS A 64 -13.95 -18.96 7.90
CA HIS A 64 -14.33 -19.78 6.74
C HIS A 64 -13.24 -20.82 6.40
N ASP A 65 -11.95 -20.42 6.40
CA ASP A 65 -10.82 -21.34 6.19
C ASP A 65 -10.75 -22.45 7.26
N ALA A 66 -11.08 -22.12 8.52
CA ALA A 66 -11.20 -23.11 9.58
C ALA A 66 -12.34 -24.11 9.31
N GLU A 67 -13.50 -23.63 8.88
CA GLU A 67 -14.66 -24.46 8.54
C GLU A 67 -14.35 -25.41 7.37
N GLU A 68 -13.75 -24.89 6.29
CA GLU A 68 -13.33 -25.69 5.13
C GLU A 68 -12.32 -26.80 5.50
N LYS A 69 -11.42 -26.52 6.45
CA LYS A 69 -10.45 -27.49 6.98
C LYS A 69 -11.04 -28.44 8.05
N GLY A 70 -12.30 -28.28 8.43
CA GLY A 70 -12.97 -29.06 9.45
C GLY A 70 -12.46 -28.78 10.87
N HIS A 71 -11.90 -27.59 11.11
CA HIS A 71 -11.43 -27.17 12.42
C HIS A 71 -12.52 -26.46 13.20
N ASN A 72 -12.69 -26.84 14.47
CA ASN A 72 -13.58 -26.13 15.40
C ASN A 72 -12.86 -24.92 15.99
N THR A 73 -13.40 -23.74 15.75
CA THR A 73 -12.87 -22.44 16.19
C THR A 73 -13.18 -22.12 17.66
N ASN A 74 -14.15 -22.81 18.29
CA ASN A 74 -14.53 -22.56 19.67
C ASN A 74 -13.33 -22.71 20.62
N GLY A 75 -13.03 -21.69 21.40
CA GLY A 75 -11.90 -21.61 22.31
C GLY A 75 -10.56 -21.23 21.64
N ALA A 76 -10.55 -20.91 20.35
CA ALA A 76 -9.35 -20.44 19.64
C ALA A 76 -8.96 -19.01 20.05
N ILE A 77 -7.72 -18.64 19.74
CA ILE A 77 -7.16 -17.29 19.86
C ILE A 77 -7.04 -16.72 18.45
N ALA A 78 -7.57 -15.52 18.23
CA ALA A 78 -7.40 -14.78 16.97
C ALA A 78 -6.29 -13.73 17.09
N TYR A 79 -5.34 -13.75 16.16
CA TYR A 79 -4.31 -12.72 15.99
C TYR A 79 -4.67 -11.90 14.76
N ILE A 80 -4.92 -10.61 14.95
CA ILE A 80 -5.48 -9.73 13.92
C ILE A 80 -4.62 -8.48 13.80
N THR A 81 -4.23 -8.10 12.60
CA THR A 81 -3.29 -6.99 12.39
C THR A 81 -3.91 -5.61 12.62
N LEU A 82 -5.25 -5.49 12.56
CA LEU A 82 -6.01 -4.28 12.81
C LEU A 82 -7.23 -4.59 13.69
N GLU A 83 -7.67 -3.61 14.47
CA GLU A 83 -8.87 -3.73 15.30
C GLU A 83 -10.09 -4.21 14.49
N PRO A 84 -10.80 -5.25 14.95
CA PRO A 84 -12.00 -5.75 14.29
C PRO A 84 -13.09 -4.70 14.18
N CYS A 85 -13.68 -4.56 13.00
CA CYS A 85 -14.77 -3.61 12.78
C CYS A 85 -16.03 -3.99 13.57
N ASN A 86 -16.77 -2.95 14.03
CA ASN A 86 -18.03 -3.09 14.75
C ASN A 86 -19.17 -2.29 14.08
N HIS A 87 -19.13 -2.13 12.78
CA HIS A 87 -20.20 -1.49 12.01
C HIS A 87 -20.69 -2.42 10.92
N PHE A 88 -21.98 -2.32 10.62
CA PHE A 88 -22.58 -3.05 9.50
C PHE A 88 -22.14 -2.42 8.19
N GLY A 89 -21.47 -3.21 7.38
CA GLY A 89 -21.14 -2.89 6.00
C GLY A 89 -21.91 -3.78 5.03
N ARG A 90 -21.22 -4.28 4.01
CA ARG A 90 -21.77 -5.31 3.10
C ARG A 90 -21.85 -6.69 3.76
N THR A 91 -21.06 -6.90 4.80
CA THR A 91 -21.03 -8.10 5.64
C THR A 91 -21.31 -7.72 7.08
N PRO A 92 -21.75 -8.69 7.94
CA PRO A 92 -21.87 -8.46 9.37
C PRO A 92 -20.54 -7.97 9.98
N PRO A 93 -20.59 -7.25 11.14
CA PRO A 93 -19.39 -6.81 11.83
C PRO A 93 -18.44 -7.98 12.16
N CYS A 94 -17.13 -7.77 12.06
CA CYS A 94 -16.16 -8.79 12.43
C CYS A 94 -16.23 -9.17 13.91
N THR A 95 -16.66 -8.23 14.78
CA THR A 95 -16.92 -8.54 16.19
C THR A 95 -17.99 -9.63 16.35
N GLU A 96 -19.09 -9.57 15.61
CA GLU A 96 -20.14 -10.61 15.63
C GLU A 96 -19.61 -11.94 15.08
N ALA A 97 -18.87 -11.92 13.99
CA ALA A 97 -18.30 -13.13 13.41
C ALA A 97 -17.37 -13.86 14.42
N LEU A 98 -16.51 -13.11 15.12
CA LEU A 98 -15.62 -13.66 16.16
C LEU A 98 -16.39 -14.22 17.35
N LEU A 99 -17.47 -13.55 17.77
CA LEU A 99 -18.35 -14.03 18.85
C LEU A 99 -19.05 -15.35 18.47
N TRP A 100 -19.64 -15.42 17.28
CA TRP A 100 -20.35 -16.63 16.82
C TRP A 100 -19.39 -17.80 16.58
N ALA A 101 -18.16 -17.53 16.18
CA ALA A 101 -17.10 -18.52 16.04
C ALA A 101 -16.59 -19.07 17.39
N GLY A 102 -17.02 -18.49 18.52
CA GLY A 102 -16.61 -18.91 19.86
C GLY A 102 -15.16 -18.61 20.18
N ILE A 103 -14.59 -17.53 19.61
CA ILE A 103 -13.23 -17.10 19.88
C ILE A 103 -13.09 -16.71 21.36
N ASN A 104 -12.05 -17.18 22.03
CA ASN A 104 -11.85 -16.97 23.46
C ASN A 104 -10.93 -15.78 23.80
N GLU A 105 -9.95 -15.52 22.95
CA GLU A 105 -9.03 -14.38 23.10
C GLU A 105 -8.76 -13.75 21.73
N VAL A 106 -8.72 -12.42 21.67
CA VAL A 106 -8.35 -11.64 20.48
C VAL A 106 -7.10 -10.83 20.79
N ILE A 107 -6.10 -10.93 19.92
CA ILE A 107 -4.85 -10.18 20.02
C ILE A 107 -4.75 -9.28 18.79
N VAL A 108 -4.76 -7.98 19.01
CA VAL A 108 -4.77 -6.94 17.99
C VAL A 108 -3.40 -6.30 17.91
N ALA A 109 -2.86 -6.12 16.70
CA ALA A 109 -1.61 -5.38 16.54
C ALA A 109 -1.84 -3.87 16.63
N HIS A 110 -2.71 -3.29 15.82
CA HIS A 110 -2.96 -1.85 15.74
C HIS A 110 -4.44 -1.52 15.94
N GLY A 111 -4.74 -0.48 16.73
CA GLY A 111 -6.10 0.04 16.87
C GLY A 111 -6.59 0.72 15.59
N ASP A 112 -7.92 0.86 15.43
CA ASP A 112 -8.48 1.56 14.28
C ASP A 112 -7.95 3.02 14.23
N PRO A 113 -7.45 3.50 13.09
CA PRO A 113 -6.93 4.86 12.96
C PRO A 113 -8.02 5.94 13.03
N ASN A 114 -9.29 5.60 12.79
CA ASN A 114 -10.41 6.52 12.90
C ASN A 114 -10.78 6.72 14.38
N PRO A 115 -10.62 7.94 14.94
CA PRO A 115 -10.92 8.19 16.37
C PRO A 115 -12.37 7.89 16.76
N LEU A 116 -13.32 7.95 15.81
CA LEU A 116 -14.73 7.66 16.04
C LEU A 116 -15.05 6.16 16.10
N VAL A 117 -14.16 5.33 15.62
CA VAL A 117 -14.29 3.86 15.55
C VAL A 117 -13.37 3.17 16.54
N ARG A 118 -12.21 3.75 16.79
CA ARG A 118 -11.15 3.21 17.65
C ARG A 118 -11.66 2.81 19.03
N GLY A 119 -11.39 1.58 19.41
CA GLY A 119 -11.79 0.99 20.69
C GLY A 119 -13.22 0.46 20.72
N ASN A 120 -14.04 0.73 19.73
CA ASN A 120 -15.43 0.23 19.70
C ASN A 120 -15.49 -1.28 19.49
N GLY A 121 -14.66 -1.83 18.59
CA GLY A 121 -14.58 -3.27 18.36
C GLY A 121 -14.03 -4.01 19.56
N ILE A 122 -12.96 -3.48 20.17
CA ILE A 122 -12.35 -4.03 21.39
C ILE A 122 -13.36 -4.04 22.53
N SER A 123 -14.04 -2.90 22.79
CA SER A 123 -15.00 -2.76 23.89
C SER A 123 -16.17 -3.74 23.76
N VAL A 124 -16.71 -3.94 22.56
CA VAL A 124 -17.81 -4.90 22.31
C VAL A 124 -17.37 -6.32 22.61
N LEU A 125 -16.17 -6.73 22.16
CA LEU A 125 -15.62 -8.06 22.42
C LEU A 125 -15.39 -8.29 23.91
N GLU A 126 -14.85 -7.31 24.64
CA GLU A 126 -14.62 -7.38 26.10
C GLU A 126 -15.94 -7.48 26.87
N GLN A 127 -16.96 -6.67 26.52
CA GLN A 127 -18.30 -6.74 27.12
C GLN A 127 -18.97 -8.08 26.89
N ALA A 128 -18.68 -8.74 25.78
CA ALA A 128 -19.17 -10.09 25.48
C ALA A 128 -18.34 -11.22 26.14
N GLY A 129 -17.31 -10.86 26.95
CA GLY A 129 -16.51 -11.81 27.70
C GLY A 129 -15.28 -12.35 26.96
N ILE A 130 -14.98 -11.85 25.76
CA ILE A 130 -13.75 -12.19 25.04
C ILE A 130 -12.59 -11.41 25.66
N LYS A 131 -11.49 -12.10 25.94
CA LYS A 131 -10.25 -11.43 26.39
C LYS A 131 -9.59 -10.74 25.21
N VAL A 132 -9.33 -9.43 25.32
CA VAL A 132 -8.65 -8.67 24.28
C VAL A 132 -7.30 -8.15 24.77
N ARG A 133 -6.29 -8.21 23.89
CA ARG A 133 -4.98 -7.57 24.08
C ARG A 133 -4.64 -6.80 22.81
N SER A 134 -4.08 -5.60 22.95
CA SER A 134 -3.68 -4.75 21.84
C SER A 134 -2.22 -4.34 21.92
N GLY A 135 -1.65 -3.88 20.80
CA GLY A 135 -0.29 -3.35 20.72
C GLY A 135 0.81 -4.37 20.42
N LEU A 136 0.44 -5.63 20.07
CA LEU A 136 1.44 -6.63 19.74
C LEU A 136 1.99 -6.41 18.31
N LEU A 137 3.27 -6.06 18.19
CA LEU A 137 3.93 -5.66 16.93
C LEU A 137 3.23 -4.46 16.26
N GLU A 138 2.79 -3.49 17.07
CA GLU A 138 2.05 -2.31 16.59
C GLU A 138 2.84 -1.50 15.56
N LYS A 139 4.17 -1.36 15.74
CA LYS A 139 5.02 -0.62 14.81
C LYS A 139 5.12 -1.30 13.44
N GLU A 140 5.28 -2.62 13.42
CA GLU A 140 5.33 -3.41 12.20
C GLU A 140 3.99 -3.37 11.45
N ALA A 141 2.87 -3.44 12.17
CA ALA A 141 1.54 -3.30 11.59
C ALA A 141 1.31 -1.88 11.03
N ALA A 142 1.72 -0.85 11.76
CA ALA A 142 1.63 0.53 11.31
C ALA A 142 2.46 0.76 10.04
N GLU A 143 3.69 0.23 9.98
CA GLU A 143 4.54 0.33 8.80
C GLU A 143 3.93 -0.36 7.58
N GLN A 144 3.31 -1.52 7.77
CA GLN A 144 2.63 -2.24 6.68
C GLN A 144 1.44 -1.46 6.12
N MET A 145 0.75 -0.69 6.95
CA MET A 145 -0.46 0.08 6.59
C MET A 145 -0.20 1.59 6.52
N ARG A 146 1.05 2.06 6.47
CA ARG A 146 1.41 3.47 6.62
C ARG A 146 0.66 4.42 5.68
N GLU A 147 0.41 4.02 4.42
CA GLU A 147 -0.32 4.86 3.47
C GLU A 147 -1.79 5.01 3.87
N PHE A 148 -2.41 3.93 4.34
CA PHE A 148 -3.77 3.94 4.86
C PHE A 148 -3.88 4.79 6.13
N LEU A 149 -2.97 4.60 7.09
CA LEU A 149 -2.93 5.36 8.34
C LEU A 149 -2.73 6.86 8.09
N HIS A 150 -1.79 7.20 7.19
CA HIS A 150 -1.54 8.58 6.78
C HIS A 150 -2.80 9.23 6.18
N TRP A 151 -3.46 8.54 5.26
CA TRP A 151 -4.69 9.03 4.63
C TRP A 151 -5.84 9.21 5.65
N CYS A 152 -6.02 8.27 6.58
CA CYS A 152 -7.02 8.39 7.64
C CYS A 152 -6.80 9.63 8.52
N GLN A 153 -5.54 9.94 8.82
CA GLN A 153 -5.16 11.07 9.70
C GLN A 153 -5.20 12.42 8.98
N ASN A 154 -4.70 12.48 7.75
CA ASN A 154 -4.43 13.73 7.05
C ASN A 154 -5.41 14.03 5.92
N ARG A 155 -6.22 13.05 5.52
CA ARG A 155 -7.10 13.12 4.34
C ARG A 155 -6.38 13.47 3.04
N ARG A 156 -5.09 13.14 2.97
CA ARG A 156 -4.19 13.34 1.84
C ARG A 156 -3.42 12.07 1.55
N PRO A 157 -2.98 11.83 0.31
CA PRO A 157 -2.13 10.69 0.00
C PRO A 157 -0.77 10.79 0.68
N TYR A 158 -0.19 9.65 1.01
CA TYR A 158 1.23 9.47 1.32
C TYR A 158 2.02 9.67 0.03
N VAL A 159 2.91 10.65 0.04
CA VAL A 159 3.64 11.10 -1.16
C VAL A 159 5.02 10.45 -1.21
N THR A 160 5.23 9.61 -2.21
CA THR A 160 6.51 8.94 -2.48
C THR A 160 7.16 9.56 -3.72
N VAL A 161 8.39 10.01 -3.62
CA VAL A 161 9.21 10.44 -4.77
C VAL A 161 10.10 9.29 -5.22
N LYS A 162 9.93 8.84 -6.45
CA LYS A 162 10.84 7.91 -7.09
C LYS A 162 11.98 8.69 -7.75
N ILE A 163 13.22 8.42 -7.35
CA ILE A 163 14.41 9.02 -7.93
C ILE A 163 15.17 7.94 -8.70
N ALA A 164 15.34 8.15 -10.01
CA ALA A 164 16.21 7.32 -10.80
C ALA A 164 17.64 7.89 -10.72
N THR A 165 18.59 7.08 -10.25
CA THR A 165 19.99 7.47 -10.17
C THR A 165 20.84 6.52 -11.00
N ASP A 166 21.87 7.05 -11.65
CA ASP A 166 22.94 6.23 -12.23
C ASP A 166 23.90 5.69 -11.16
N SER A 167 24.90 4.93 -11.57
CA SER A 167 25.92 4.37 -10.67
C SER A 167 26.79 5.44 -9.98
N THR A 168 26.73 6.70 -10.42
CA THR A 168 27.44 7.85 -9.84
C THR A 168 26.56 8.66 -8.91
N GLY A 169 25.27 8.31 -8.78
CA GLY A 169 24.28 9.05 -7.98
C GLY A 169 23.66 10.24 -8.72
N SER A 170 23.93 10.41 -10.02
CA SER A 170 23.32 11.45 -10.83
C SER A 170 21.84 11.12 -11.14
N VAL A 171 20.97 12.13 -11.08
CA VAL A 171 19.50 11.98 -11.21
C VAL A 171 19.03 12.16 -12.65
N ASP A 172 19.82 12.77 -13.53
CA ASP A 172 19.46 13.01 -14.94
C ASP A 172 20.70 12.97 -15.83
N ASP A 173 20.58 12.33 -16.99
CA ASP A 173 21.45 12.64 -18.10
C ASP A 173 20.87 13.87 -18.82
N LEU A 174 21.62 14.92 -18.94
CA LEU A 174 21.24 16.17 -19.61
C LEU A 174 21.11 16.01 -21.14
N SER A 175 21.13 14.78 -21.66
CA SER A 175 21.01 14.52 -23.10
C SER A 175 19.59 14.75 -23.61
N LEU A 176 19.46 15.23 -24.84
CA LEU A 176 18.17 15.44 -25.51
C LEU A 176 17.47 14.10 -25.83
N GLU A 177 18.22 13.01 -25.87
CA GLU A 177 17.73 11.65 -26.06
C GLU A 177 17.95 10.88 -24.76
N ALA A 178 16.90 10.76 -23.94
CA ALA A 178 16.95 9.96 -22.71
C ALA A 178 17.27 8.49 -23.05
N GLN A 179 18.52 8.10 -22.95
CA GLN A 179 18.89 6.70 -23.01
C GLN A 179 18.45 6.03 -21.69
N ARG A 180 17.40 5.19 -21.77
CA ARG A 180 16.95 4.42 -20.61
C ARG A 180 17.94 3.27 -20.38
N PHE A 181 18.91 3.51 -19.53
CA PHE A 181 19.83 2.47 -19.04
C PHE A 181 19.23 1.75 -17.85
N THR A 182 18.18 0.96 -18.08
CA THR A 182 17.47 0.29 -16.99
C THR A 182 17.64 -1.21 -17.14
N SER A 183 18.18 -1.90 -16.13
CA SER A 183 18.13 -3.36 -16.10
C SER A 183 16.68 -3.84 -16.01
N ASP A 184 16.39 -5.03 -16.51
CA ASP A 184 15.05 -5.62 -16.47
C ASP A 184 14.53 -5.70 -15.02
N GLU A 185 15.39 -5.99 -14.03
CA GLU A 185 15.05 -5.98 -12.60
C GLU A 185 14.60 -4.60 -12.09
N CYS A 186 15.26 -3.53 -12.53
CA CYS A 186 14.86 -2.17 -12.17
C CYS A 186 13.53 -1.80 -12.80
N LEU A 187 13.28 -2.19 -14.05
CA LEU A 187 11.99 -2.01 -14.70
C LEU A 187 10.88 -2.73 -13.97
N GLU A 188 11.11 -3.98 -13.57
CA GLU A 188 10.14 -4.76 -12.81
C GLU A 188 9.81 -4.10 -11.46
N ARG A 189 10.84 -3.60 -10.73
CA ARG A 189 10.65 -2.83 -9.47
C ARG A 189 9.82 -1.57 -9.68
N VAL A 190 10.06 -0.82 -10.77
CA VAL A 190 9.25 0.36 -11.11
C VAL A 190 7.79 -0.05 -11.37
N HIS A 191 7.57 -1.14 -12.11
CA HIS A 191 6.22 -1.63 -12.37
C HIS A 191 5.55 -2.17 -11.10
N GLN A 192 6.31 -2.78 -10.18
CA GLN A 192 5.79 -3.17 -8.87
C GLN A 192 5.40 -1.93 -8.04
N LEU A 193 6.24 -0.89 -8.02
CA LEU A 193 5.92 0.36 -7.33
C LEU A 193 4.64 1.01 -7.89
N ARG A 194 4.48 1.02 -9.21
CA ARG A 194 3.25 1.51 -9.86
C ARG A 194 2.02 0.69 -9.49
N LYS A 195 2.15 -0.64 -9.48
CA LYS A 195 1.08 -1.56 -9.05
C LYS A 195 0.63 -1.27 -7.63
N ASP A 196 1.59 -0.98 -6.74
CA ASP A 196 1.34 -0.71 -5.31
C ASP A 196 0.91 0.74 -5.05
N SER A 197 0.80 1.56 -6.10
CA SER A 197 0.38 2.97 -6.00
C SER A 197 -1.10 3.13 -6.36
N CYS A 198 -1.74 4.17 -5.78
CA CYS A 198 -3.09 4.57 -6.20
C CYS A 198 -3.02 5.53 -7.39
N ALA A 199 -2.03 6.44 -7.36
CA ALA A 199 -1.81 7.40 -8.42
C ALA A 199 -0.32 7.58 -8.72
N ILE A 200 -0.01 8.00 -9.96
CA ILE A 200 1.31 8.38 -10.42
C ILE A 200 1.24 9.79 -10.98
N LEU A 201 2.15 10.66 -10.55
CA LEU A 201 2.19 12.04 -10.94
C LEU A 201 3.44 12.37 -11.73
N VAL A 202 3.25 13.15 -12.80
CA VAL A 202 4.32 13.74 -13.61
C VAL A 202 4.01 15.18 -13.96
N GLY A 203 5.04 15.99 -14.22
CA GLY A 203 4.88 17.32 -14.82
C GLY A 203 4.80 17.27 -16.34
N ALA A 204 4.28 18.33 -16.96
CA ALA A 204 4.16 18.47 -18.42
C ALA A 204 5.50 18.24 -19.16
N ASN A 205 6.61 18.74 -18.62
CA ASN A 205 7.92 18.58 -19.26
C ASN A 205 8.31 17.11 -19.44
N THR A 206 8.01 16.25 -18.47
CA THR A 206 8.24 14.80 -18.55
C THR A 206 7.38 14.18 -19.65
N VAL A 207 6.12 14.58 -19.75
CA VAL A 207 5.23 14.06 -20.81
C VAL A 207 5.70 14.49 -22.19
N ILE A 208 6.08 15.76 -22.35
CA ILE A 208 6.53 16.33 -23.64
C ILE A 208 7.84 15.66 -24.10
N ARG A 209 8.77 15.44 -23.16
CA ARG A 209 10.10 14.87 -23.48
C ARG A 209 10.06 13.38 -23.75
N ASP A 210 9.36 12.62 -22.89
CA ASP A 210 9.51 11.16 -22.83
C ASP A 210 8.29 10.42 -23.40
N ASP A 211 7.16 11.11 -23.63
CA ASP A 211 5.85 10.56 -24.04
C ASP A 211 5.55 9.21 -23.32
N PRO A 212 5.59 9.19 -21.97
CA PRO A 212 5.51 7.97 -21.21
C PRO A 212 4.08 7.45 -21.14
N GLN A 213 3.92 6.13 -20.99
CA GLN A 213 2.59 5.53 -20.74
C GLN A 213 2.24 5.51 -19.26
N LEU A 214 3.21 5.35 -18.35
CA LEU A 214 3.06 5.26 -16.90
C LEU A 214 2.09 4.16 -16.44
N THR A 215 1.95 3.11 -17.21
CA THR A 215 1.10 1.95 -16.92
C THR A 215 1.89 0.81 -16.29
N VAL A 216 1.20 -0.11 -15.63
CA VAL A 216 1.75 -1.38 -15.14
C VAL A 216 1.66 -2.42 -16.27
N ARG A 217 2.80 -2.95 -16.72
CA ARG A 217 2.88 -3.88 -17.86
C ARG A 217 3.74 -5.12 -17.60
N LEU A 218 4.77 -5.01 -16.76
CA LEU A 218 5.72 -6.09 -16.50
C LEU A 218 5.35 -7.00 -15.34
N VAL A 219 4.37 -6.60 -14.55
CA VAL A 219 3.84 -7.39 -13.42
C VAL A 219 2.32 -7.49 -13.55
N GLN A 220 1.77 -8.60 -13.08
CA GLN A 220 0.33 -8.80 -13.09
C GLN A 220 -0.36 -7.80 -12.16
N THR A 221 -1.40 -7.13 -12.65
CA THR A 221 -2.19 -6.18 -11.88
C THR A 221 -3.69 -6.30 -12.15
N ALA A 222 -4.50 -6.11 -11.11
CA ALA A 222 -5.96 -6.06 -11.24
C ALA A 222 -6.47 -4.69 -11.72
N ARG A 223 -5.64 -3.63 -11.57
CA ARG A 223 -6.01 -2.25 -11.94
C ARG A 223 -4.78 -1.44 -12.34
N GLN A 224 -4.99 -0.42 -13.16
CA GLN A 224 -3.99 0.60 -13.45
C GLN A 224 -4.09 1.75 -12.43
N PRO A 225 -2.97 2.37 -12.02
CA PRO A 225 -2.99 3.58 -11.21
C PRO A 225 -3.59 4.76 -11.98
N LEU A 226 -4.20 5.70 -11.26
CA LEU A 226 -4.57 7.00 -11.84
C LEU A 226 -3.30 7.75 -12.25
N ARG A 227 -3.22 8.26 -13.49
CA ARG A 227 -2.12 9.11 -13.91
C ARG A 227 -2.52 10.57 -13.78
N VAL A 228 -1.69 11.36 -13.12
CA VAL A 228 -1.91 12.77 -12.85
C VAL A 228 -0.85 13.57 -13.59
N ILE A 229 -1.28 14.53 -14.42
CA ILE A 229 -0.39 15.43 -15.15
C ILE A 229 -0.59 16.86 -14.64
N ILE A 230 0.48 17.48 -14.14
CA ILE A 230 0.48 18.92 -13.83
C ILE A 230 0.93 19.67 -15.08
N ASP A 231 0.00 20.39 -15.73
CA ASP A 231 0.23 21.15 -16.96
C ASP A 231 -0.56 22.46 -16.98
N PRO A 232 -0.29 23.41 -16.07
CA PRO A 232 -1.09 24.62 -15.93
C PRO A 232 -1.15 25.47 -17.20
N ASN A 233 -0.18 25.31 -18.10
CA ASN A 233 -0.10 26.06 -19.35
C ASN A 233 -0.62 25.28 -20.57
N ASN A 234 -1.22 24.12 -20.37
CA ASN A 234 -1.81 23.26 -21.41
C ASN A 234 -0.86 22.98 -22.59
N ARG A 235 0.40 22.59 -22.27
CA ARG A 235 1.48 22.36 -23.26
C ARG A 235 1.56 20.92 -23.76
N VAL A 236 0.94 19.97 -23.04
CA VAL A 236 0.97 18.56 -23.41
C VAL A 236 0.12 18.36 -24.67
N SER A 237 0.70 17.70 -25.68
CA SER A 237 -0.02 17.39 -26.92
C SER A 237 -1.24 16.51 -26.64
N PRO A 238 -2.40 16.78 -27.25
CA PRO A 238 -3.56 15.88 -27.19
C PRO A 238 -3.27 14.47 -27.73
N SER A 239 -2.20 14.29 -28.52
CA SER A 239 -1.77 13.01 -29.04
C SER A 239 -0.85 12.22 -28.10
N ALA A 240 -0.51 12.74 -26.92
CA ALA A 240 0.33 12.06 -25.94
C ALA A 240 -0.23 10.67 -25.60
N LYS A 241 0.63 9.66 -25.55
CA LYS A 241 0.23 8.25 -25.35
C LYS A 241 -0.64 8.06 -24.12
N LEU A 242 -0.27 8.67 -22.99
CA LEU A 242 -1.00 8.51 -21.75
C LEU A 242 -2.41 9.12 -21.78
N LEU A 243 -2.73 10.03 -22.71
CA LEU A 243 -4.06 10.58 -22.88
C LEU A 243 -4.95 9.72 -23.78
N ASN A 244 -4.37 8.80 -24.56
CA ASN A 244 -5.07 8.06 -25.61
C ASN A 244 -5.09 6.54 -25.41
N ASP A 245 -4.61 6.01 -24.31
CA ASP A 245 -4.52 4.58 -24.04
C ASP A 245 -5.73 3.97 -23.30
N GLY A 246 -6.76 4.78 -23.02
CA GLY A 246 -8.00 4.35 -22.35
C GLY A 246 -7.89 4.09 -20.86
N ASN A 247 -6.72 4.30 -20.24
CA ASN A 247 -6.55 4.14 -18.80
C ASN A 247 -6.85 5.46 -18.04
N PRO A 248 -7.15 5.42 -16.73
CA PRO A 248 -7.51 6.60 -15.95
C PRO A 248 -6.41 7.67 -15.99
N VAL A 249 -6.78 8.90 -16.31
CA VAL A 249 -5.88 10.05 -16.34
C VAL A 249 -6.59 11.30 -15.85
N GLN A 250 -5.89 12.12 -15.07
CA GLN A 250 -6.28 13.45 -14.62
C GLN A 250 -5.27 14.46 -15.16
N HIS A 251 -5.68 15.21 -16.18
CA HIS A 251 -4.87 16.28 -16.78
C HIS A 251 -5.26 17.63 -16.16
N LEU A 252 -4.36 18.22 -15.39
CA LEU A 252 -4.58 19.45 -14.66
C LEU A 252 -3.97 20.63 -15.44
N THR A 253 -4.83 21.44 -16.02
CA THR A 253 -4.46 22.59 -16.82
C THR A 253 -4.74 23.92 -16.08
N GLU A 254 -5.46 24.84 -16.65
CA GLU A 254 -5.78 26.16 -16.09
C GLU A 254 -6.46 26.11 -14.70
N ASN A 255 -7.09 24.98 -14.36
CA ASN A 255 -7.75 24.77 -13.08
C ASN A 255 -6.80 24.29 -11.96
N PHE A 256 -5.50 24.13 -12.24
CA PHE A 256 -4.53 23.76 -11.23
C PHE A 256 -4.39 24.86 -10.17
N ARG A 257 -4.70 24.54 -8.92
CA ARG A 257 -4.72 25.47 -7.78
C ARG A 257 -3.57 25.29 -6.79
N GLY A 258 -2.48 24.65 -7.23
CA GLY A 258 -1.32 24.36 -6.39
C GLY A 258 -1.36 22.96 -5.78
N LEU A 259 -0.21 22.56 -5.22
CA LEU A 259 0.00 21.21 -4.70
C LEU A 259 -0.88 20.86 -3.49
N PRO A 260 -1.11 21.76 -2.50
CA PRO A 260 -1.99 21.43 -1.39
C PRO A 260 -3.42 21.09 -1.84
N ALA A 261 -4.00 21.88 -2.76
CA ALA A 261 -5.34 21.63 -3.29
C ALA A 261 -5.41 20.33 -4.12
N LEU A 262 -4.33 20.00 -4.83
CA LEU A 262 -4.20 18.73 -5.53
C LEU A 262 -4.22 17.55 -4.55
N LEU A 263 -3.45 17.63 -3.47
CA LEU A 263 -3.40 16.54 -2.48
C LEU A 263 -4.75 16.38 -1.75
N ASP A 264 -5.45 17.48 -1.45
CA ASP A 264 -6.82 17.44 -0.90
C ASP A 264 -7.77 16.73 -1.87
N MET A 265 -7.78 17.13 -3.14
CA MET A 265 -8.60 16.50 -4.18
C MET A 265 -8.30 14.99 -4.31
N LEU A 266 -7.04 14.60 -4.32
CA LEU A 266 -6.66 13.20 -4.39
C LEU A 266 -7.05 12.43 -3.12
N GLY A 267 -6.98 13.06 -1.96
CA GLY A 267 -7.43 12.50 -0.69
C GLY A 267 -8.94 12.22 -0.68
N ASP A 268 -9.74 13.14 -1.21
CA ASP A 268 -11.20 13.00 -1.38
C ASP A 268 -11.56 11.87 -2.37
N MET A 269 -10.68 11.58 -3.33
CA MET A 269 -10.76 10.44 -4.24
C MET A 269 -10.27 9.12 -3.62
N GLU A 270 -9.99 9.09 -2.31
CA GLU A 270 -9.46 7.94 -1.58
C GLU A 270 -8.10 7.44 -2.10
N ILE A 271 -7.32 8.31 -2.71
CA ILE A 271 -5.95 8.04 -3.12
C ILE A 271 -5.06 8.02 -1.88
N GLN A 272 -4.59 6.85 -1.48
CA GLN A 272 -3.78 6.69 -0.28
C GLN A 272 -2.28 6.81 -0.53
N ARG A 273 -1.81 6.47 -1.74
CA ARG A 273 -0.41 6.61 -2.14
C ARG A 273 -0.30 7.28 -3.50
N LEU A 274 0.45 8.38 -3.53
CA LEU A 274 0.85 9.10 -4.73
C LEU A 274 2.33 8.87 -4.98
N VAL A 275 2.71 8.39 -6.16
CA VAL A 275 4.12 8.29 -6.57
C VAL A 275 4.43 9.38 -7.59
N ILE A 276 5.44 10.17 -7.31
CA ILE A 276 5.97 11.17 -8.24
C ILE A 276 7.10 10.53 -9.04
N GLU A 277 6.88 10.40 -10.35
CA GLU A 277 7.86 9.77 -11.27
C GLU A 277 8.52 10.77 -12.20
N GLY A 278 8.38 12.05 -12.01
CA GLY A 278 8.88 12.85 -13.06
C GLY A 278 9.30 14.27 -12.74
N GLY A 279 10.33 14.66 -13.45
CA GLY A 279 10.88 15.98 -13.64
C GLY A 279 11.45 16.63 -12.36
N PRO A 280 12.71 17.08 -12.37
CA PRO A 280 13.32 17.74 -11.21
C PRO A 280 12.50 18.96 -10.76
N THR A 281 11.90 19.71 -11.69
CA THR A 281 11.05 20.85 -11.36
C THR A 281 9.84 20.45 -10.51
N THR A 282 9.12 19.40 -10.88
CA THR A 282 7.95 18.91 -10.12
C THR A 282 8.37 18.42 -8.74
N ILE A 283 9.46 17.65 -8.66
CA ILE A 283 10.01 17.16 -7.40
C ILE A 283 10.39 18.32 -6.48
N ASN A 284 11.07 19.34 -7.01
CA ASN A 284 11.49 20.49 -6.22
C ASN A 284 10.31 21.25 -5.61
N TYR A 285 9.21 21.45 -6.34
CA TYR A 285 8.00 22.08 -5.77
C TYR A 285 7.44 21.29 -4.59
N PHE A 286 7.38 19.94 -4.68
CA PHE A 286 6.94 19.13 -3.56
C PHE A 286 7.89 19.18 -2.36
N LEU A 287 9.20 19.32 -2.62
CA LEU A 287 10.22 19.46 -1.56
C LEU A 287 10.14 20.84 -0.88
N GLU A 288 10.02 21.90 -1.65
CA GLU A 288 9.93 23.28 -1.14
C GLU A 288 8.70 23.46 -0.25
N ASP A 289 7.58 22.82 -0.62
CA ASP A 289 6.32 22.85 0.15
C ASP A 289 6.31 21.81 1.31
N GLY A 290 7.36 21.00 1.49
CA GLY A 290 7.44 19.98 2.55
C GLY A 290 6.40 18.88 2.42
N LEU A 291 6.01 18.51 1.19
CA LEU A 291 4.92 17.58 0.89
C LEU A 291 5.40 16.16 0.51
N VAL A 292 6.64 15.82 0.80
CA VAL A 292 7.21 14.49 0.50
C VAL A 292 7.34 13.68 1.77
N ASP A 293 6.76 12.48 1.79
CA ASP A 293 6.82 11.55 2.93
C ASP A 293 7.92 10.51 2.77
N GLU A 294 8.25 10.11 1.53
CA GLU A 294 9.20 9.02 1.25
C GLU A 294 10.01 9.26 -0.03
N PHE A 295 11.27 8.84 -0.01
CA PHE A 295 12.12 8.76 -1.19
C PHE A 295 12.46 7.31 -1.51
N ILE A 296 12.23 6.89 -2.76
CA ILE A 296 12.64 5.57 -3.25
C ILE A 296 13.70 5.76 -4.34
N PRO A 297 14.98 5.52 -4.03
CA PRO A 297 16.01 5.50 -5.05
C PRO A 297 15.89 4.21 -5.88
N VAL A 298 15.87 4.37 -7.20
CA VAL A 298 15.99 3.27 -8.17
C VAL A 298 17.33 3.45 -8.86
N SER A 299 18.34 2.70 -8.39
CA SER A 299 19.69 2.77 -8.93
C SER A 299 19.83 1.92 -10.18
N TYR A 300 20.42 2.48 -11.21
CA TYR A 300 20.78 1.78 -12.45
C TYR A 300 22.24 1.35 -12.38
N THR A 301 22.51 0.06 -12.42
CA THR A 301 23.87 -0.45 -12.60
C THR A 301 24.20 -0.40 -14.10
N HIS A 302 25.13 0.50 -14.49
CA HIS A 302 25.75 0.40 -15.80
C HIS A 302 26.57 -0.88 -15.88
N LEU A 303 26.16 -1.84 -16.67
CA LEU A 303 27.10 -2.75 -17.28
C LEU A 303 27.90 -1.91 -18.30
N ARG A 304 29.09 -1.43 -17.90
CA ARG A 304 30.06 -0.92 -18.89
C ARG A 304 30.25 -2.04 -19.91
N ALA A 305 29.90 -1.79 -21.16
CA ALA A 305 30.36 -2.62 -22.26
C ALA A 305 31.86 -2.79 -22.09
N HIS A 306 32.33 -4.03 -22.01
CA HIS A 306 33.73 -4.38 -21.95
C HIS A 306 34.44 -3.58 -23.05
N GLU A 307 35.41 -2.75 -22.64
CA GLU A 307 36.48 -2.33 -23.49
C GLU A 307 37.16 -3.60 -24.06
N THR A 308 36.77 -3.97 -25.26
CA THR A 308 37.56 -4.91 -26.01
C THR A 308 38.89 -4.23 -26.32
N GLY A 309 39.86 -4.53 -25.47
CA GLY A 309 41.24 -4.20 -25.74
C GLY A 309 41.62 -4.75 -27.11
N ARG A 310 41.93 -3.88 -28.03
CA ARG A 310 42.81 -4.16 -29.15
C ARG A 310 44.13 -3.46 -28.84
N ASN A 311 45.00 -4.24 -28.22
CA ASN A 311 46.43 -4.06 -28.42
C ASN A 311 46.73 -4.58 -29.82
N LEU A 312 47.26 -3.74 -30.65
CA LEU A 312 48.34 -3.99 -31.60
C LEU A 312 48.99 -2.66 -31.96
#